data_f46ab66dd65512a88f1e6a5fc8f8824e
#
_entry.id   f46ab66dd65512a88f1e6a5fc8f8824e
#
_cell.length_a   1.000
_cell.length_b   1.000
_cell.length_c   1.000
_cell.angle_alpha   90.00
_cell.angle_beta   90.00
_cell.angle_gamma   90.00
#
_symmetry.space_group_name_H-M   'P 1'
#
loop_
_entity.id
_entity.type
_entity.pdbx_description
1 polymer ?
#
loop_
_entity_poly.entity_id
_entity_poly.type
_entity_poly.pdbx_seq_one_letter_code
_entity_poly.pdbx_strand_id
1 'polypeptide(L)'
;MSKEYYFDNSATSSPKPNIVIEKVTNTLINLNGNPGRSAYNKAIEVNREIFSVREKIAKFFNIENPLQIAFTKNASESLNMAIKGYPFKHCHIITSVFEHNSVLRPLHFLEEERNVELSFITPQLSDEELEKAIVNKIKKDTKAIIINHISNVTGNIINIDLIGNICKKYNLLFILDASQSAGFLDIDVIKSNIDILCFTGHKSLFGIQGIGGIYVKENISLSPLLEGGTGSFSKLKRQPLTMPEALECGTLNTPGIVSLGAGIDYINSIGLKNIQNHEIKLTSLFIENLKNVKNLIIYGDLNKTRGPVVSLNIKNVSSSEFSSLLSENFNICTRSGFHCAPLAHKFLNTYEKGTVRFSFGYKNTEEEIIFAINKIKNIANFFNERS
;
A
#
# COMPACT_ATOMS: atom_id res chain seq x y z
N MET A 1 11.48 -31.07 1.38
CA MET A 1 11.81 -29.68 1.73
C MET A 1 11.20 -29.40 3.09
N SER A 2 11.94 -28.78 4.02
CA SER A 2 11.39 -28.31 5.30
C SER A 2 10.31 -27.24 5.05
N LYS A 3 9.30 -27.17 5.93
CA LYS A 3 8.23 -26.17 5.84
C LYS A 3 8.83 -24.76 5.92
N GLU A 4 8.43 -23.88 4.99
CA GLU A 4 8.72 -22.45 5.00
C GLU A 4 7.62 -21.69 5.75
N TYR A 5 8.01 -20.73 6.57
CA TYR A 5 7.12 -19.85 7.33
C TYR A 5 7.23 -18.43 6.77
N TYR A 6 6.28 -18.02 5.94
CA TYR A 6 6.33 -16.76 5.22
C TYR A 6 5.63 -15.64 5.98
N PHE A 7 6.40 -14.66 6.45
CA PHE A 7 5.92 -13.48 7.19
C PHE A 7 6.38 -12.16 6.56
N ASP A 8 6.45 -12.09 5.22
CA ASP A 8 6.74 -10.85 4.49
C ASP A 8 5.59 -10.44 3.55
N ASN A 9 4.33 -10.62 4.00
CA ASN A 9 3.14 -10.30 3.20
C ASN A 9 3.01 -8.81 2.86
N SER A 10 3.59 -7.91 3.66
CA SER A 10 3.66 -6.46 3.34
C SER A 10 4.57 -6.13 2.15
N ALA A 11 5.47 -7.04 1.75
CA ALA A 11 6.22 -6.92 0.50
C ALA A 11 5.40 -7.45 -0.68
N THR A 12 4.88 -8.67 -0.56
CA THR A 12 3.91 -9.28 -1.50
C THR A 12 3.20 -10.42 -0.79
N SER A 13 1.90 -10.62 -1.03
CA SER A 13 1.16 -11.74 -0.42
C SER A 13 1.59 -13.09 -0.99
N SER A 14 1.77 -14.07 -0.12
CA SER A 14 2.11 -15.46 -0.49
C SER A 14 1.48 -16.46 0.48
N PRO A 15 0.99 -17.63 -0.02
CA PRO A 15 0.76 -17.95 -1.44
C PRO A 15 -0.39 -17.16 -2.05
N LYS A 16 -0.40 -17.05 -3.38
CA LYS A 16 -1.55 -16.47 -4.10
C LYS A 16 -2.74 -17.45 -4.06
N PRO A 17 -3.99 -16.94 -3.96
CA PRO A 17 -5.18 -17.77 -4.07
C PRO A 17 -5.24 -18.54 -5.41
N ASN A 18 -5.71 -19.79 -5.40
CA ASN A 18 -5.78 -20.60 -6.62
C ASN A 18 -6.58 -19.94 -7.74
N ILE A 19 -7.70 -19.29 -7.41
CA ILE A 19 -8.51 -18.55 -8.39
C ILE A 19 -7.71 -17.48 -9.14
N VAL A 20 -6.74 -16.83 -8.48
CA VAL A 20 -5.86 -15.84 -9.11
C VAL A 20 -4.92 -16.52 -10.08
N ILE A 21 -4.30 -17.65 -9.69
CA ILE A 21 -3.39 -18.43 -10.55
C ILE A 21 -4.14 -18.95 -11.78
N GLU A 22 -5.32 -19.55 -11.58
CA GLU A 22 -6.16 -20.08 -12.65
C GLU A 22 -6.60 -19.00 -13.64
N LYS A 23 -7.01 -17.83 -13.14
CA LYS A 23 -7.41 -16.69 -13.99
C LYS A 23 -6.26 -16.14 -14.81
N VAL A 24 -5.06 -16.01 -14.22
CA VAL A 24 -3.85 -15.58 -14.94
C VAL A 24 -3.50 -16.60 -16.04
N THR A 25 -3.48 -17.87 -15.69
CA THR A 25 -3.18 -18.96 -16.66
C THR A 25 -4.19 -18.96 -17.81
N ASN A 26 -5.48 -18.87 -17.50
CA ASN A 26 -6.53 -18.80 -18.53
C ASN A 26 -6.38 -17.54 -19.40
N THR A 27 -6.00 -16.41 -18.83
CA THR A 27 -5.75 -15.18 -19.59
C THR A 27 -4.64 -15.37 -20.61
N LEU A 28 -3.53 -15.98 -20.21
CA LEU A 28 -2.39 -16.22 -21.08
C LEU A 28 -2.71 -17.21 -22.22
N ILE A 29 -3.59 -18.17 -21.98
CA ILE A 29 -3.98 -19.19 -22.97
C ILE A 29 -5.07 -18.66 -23.91
N ASN A 30 -6.11 -18.04 -23.37
CA ASN A 30 -7.36 -17.78 -24.09
C ASN A 30 -7.65 -16.30 -24.35
N LEU A 31 -7.18 -15.36 -23.48
CA LEU A 31 -7.42 -13.92 -23.59
C LEU A 31 -6.19 -13.16 -24.12
N ASN A 32 -5.61 -13.63 -25.21
CA ASN A 32 -4.37 -13.10 -25.78
C ASN A 32 -4.57 -12.05 -26.89
N GLY A 33 -5.74 -11.42 -26.94
CA GLY A 33 -6.02 -10.28 -27.83
C GLY A 33 -5.33 -9.00 -27.30
N ASN A 34 -4.92 -8.09 -28.21
CA ASN A 34 -4.44 -6.78 -27.79
C ASN A 34 -5.65 -5.92 -27.39
N PRO A 35 -5.72 -5.43 -26.14
CA PRO A 35 -6.74 -4.45 -25.74
C PRO A 35 -6.50 -3.15 -26.50
N GLY A 36 -7.40 -2.79 -27.36
CA GLY A 36 -7.33 -1.60 -28.19
C GLY A 36 -8.53 -1.52 -29.09
N ARG A 37 -8.46 -0.72 -30.15
CA ARG A 37 -9.59 -0.51 -31.09
C ARG A 37 -9.77 -1.60 -32.15
N SER A 38 -9.23 -2.78 -31.94
CA SER A 38 -9.44 -3.89 -32.88
C SER A 38 -10.86 -4.43 -32.76
N ALA A 39 -11.51 -4.67 -33.90
CA ALA A 39 -12.90 -5.11 -33.98
C ALA A 39 -13.05 -6.66 -33.98
N TYR A 40 -11.97 -7.42 -33.84
CA TYR A 40 -12.07 -8.88 -33.77
C TYR A 40 -12.43 -9.37 -32.36
N ASN A 41 -13.14 -10.50 -32.30
CA ASN A 41 -13.78 -11.00 -31.08
C ASN A 41 -12.82 -11.06 -29.86
N LYS A 42 -11.61 -11.57 -30.02
CA LYS A 42 -10.64 -11.67 -28.91
C LYS A 42 -10.27 -10.30 -28.32
N ALA A 43 -10.12 -9.26 -29.14
CA ALA A 43 -9.84 -7.90 -28.61
C ALA A 43 -11.03 -7.34 -27.85
N ILE A 44 -12.25 -7.61 -28.34
CA ILE A 44 -13.48 -7.20 -27.66
C ILE A 44 -13.63 -7.91 -26.31
N GLU A 45 -13.34 -9.21 -26.25
CA GLU A 45 -13.38 -9.98 -25.01
C GLU A 45 -12.36 -9.46 -23.98
N VAL A 46 -11.12 -9.17 -24.38
CA VAL A 46 -10.09 -8.59 -23.51
C VAL A 46 -10.54 -7.21 -22.98
N ASN A 47 -11.07 -6.35 -23.85
CA ASN A 47 -11.57 -5.03 -23.42
C ASN A 47 -12.72 -5.14 -22.42
N ARG A 48 -13.65 -6.08 -22.63
CA ARG A 48 -14.73 -6.35 -21.66
C ARG A 48 -14.22 -6.83 -20.33
N GLU A 49 -13.24 -7.74 -20.34
CA GLU A 49 -12.64 -8.25 -19.10
C GLU A 49 -11.91 -7.11 -18.33
N ILE A 50 -11.10 -6.30 -19.02
CA ILE A 50 -10.43 -5.12 -18.41
C ILE A 50 -11.46 -4.17 -17.80
N PHE A 51 -12.54 -3.87 -18.52
CA PHE A 51 -13.58 -2.99 -18.02
C PHE A 51 -14.33 -3.59 -16.83
N SER A 52 -14.64 -4.88 -16.87
CA SER A 52 -15.26 -5.61 -15.74
C SER A 52 -14.38 -5.55 -14.47
N VAL A 53 -13.07 -5.67 -14.60
CA VAL A 53 -12.17 -5.51 -13.45
C VAL A 53 -12.20 -4.07 -12.92
N ARG A 54 -12.28 -3.07 -13.80
CA ARG A 54 -12.41 -1.67 -13.43
C ARG A 54 -13.69 -1.41 -12.64
N GLU A 55 -14.82 -2.02 -13.06
CA GLU A 55 -16.09 -1.99 -12.33
C GLU A 55 -15.98 -2.66 -10.94
N LYS A 56 -15.29 -3.79 -10.84
CA LYS A 56 -15.03 -4.47 -9.55
C LYS A 56 -14.25 -3.56 -8.60
N ILE A 57 -13.20 -2.89 -9.08
CA ILE A 57 -12.43 -1.94 -8.28
C ILE A 57 -13.30 -0.75 -7.85
N ALA A 58 -14.10 -0.22 -8.77
CA ALA A 58 -15.02 0.88 -8.47
C ALA A 58 -16.00 0.51 -7.36
N LYS A 59 -16.62 -0.67 -7.45
CA LYS A 59 -17.49 -1.19 -6.40
C LYS A 59 -16.76 -1.42 -5.08
N PHE A 60 -15.50 -1.90 -5.14
CA PHE A 60 -14.71 -2.23 -3.97
C PHE A 60 -14.31 -1.00 -3.14
N PHE A 61 -14.12 0.15 -3.78
CA PHE A 61 -13.75 1.42 -3.15
C PHE A 61 -14.88 2.46 -3.13
N ASN A 62 -16.11 2.08 -3.50
CA ASN A 62 -17.28 2.98 -3.63
C ASN A 62 -17.02 4.17 -4.57
N ILE A 63 -16.42 3.90 -5.73
CA ILE A 63 -16.19 4.87 -6.81
C ILE A 63 -17.38 4.85 -7.75
N GLU A 64 -18.02 6.01 -7.98
CA GLU A 64 -19.23 6.11 -8.80
C GLU A 64 -18.98 5.82 -10.27
N ASN A 65 -17.90 6.35 -10.83
CA ASN A 65 -17.58 6.19 -12.25
C ASN A 65 -16.29 5.35 -12.42
N PRO A 66 -16.39 4.10 -12.93
CA PRO A 66 -15.22 3.25 -13.15
C PRO A 66 -14.15 3.86 -14.06
N LEU A 67 -14.53 4.78 -14.97
CA LEU A 67 -13.58 5.46 -15.86
C LEU A 67 -12.62 6.40 -15.13
N GLN A 68 -12.89 6.74 -13.87
CA GLN A 68 -11.97 7.51 -13.02
C GLN A 68 -10.81 6.71 -12.45
N ILE A 69 -10.75 5.40 -12.76
CA ILE A 69 -9.67 4.51 -12.35
C ILE A 69 -8.74 4.30 -13.54
N ALA A 70 -7.44 4.46 -13.36
CA ALA A 70 -6.42 4.03 -14.31
C ALA A 70 -5.56 2.91 -13.72
N PHE A 71 -5.19 1.94 -14.55
CA PHE A 71 -4.27 0.87 -14.18
C PHE A 71 -2.82 1.36 -14.26
N THR A 72 -2.01 0.94 -13.31
CA THR A 72 -0.59 1.26 -13.21
C THR A 72 0.21 -0.01 -12.98
N LYS A 73 1.53 0.06 -13.05
CA LYS A 73 2.40 -1.09 -12.75
C LYS A 73 2.46 -1.40 -11.25
N ASN A 74 2.25 -0.40 -10.41
CA ASN A 74 2.33 -0.50 -8.94
C ASN A 74 1.94 0.84 -8.29
N ALA A 75 1.81 0.86 -6.97
CA ALA A 75 1.51 2.08 -6.22
C ALA A 75 2.58 3.19 -6.37
N SER A 76 3.84 2.84 -6.60
CA SER A 76 4.89 3.88 -6.81
C SER A 76 4.64 4.68 -8.08
N GLU A 77 4.19 4.03 -9.16
CA GLU A 77 3.78 4.73 -10.38
C GLU A 77 2.54 5.59 -10.12
N SER A 78 1.52 5.04 -9.45
CA SER A 78 0.29 5.78 -9.07
C SER A 78 0.62 7.03 -8.26
N LEU A 79 1.47 6.92 -7.25
CA LEU A 79 1.89 8.03 -6.39
C LEU A 79 2.71 9.07 -7.14
N ASN A 80 3.58 8.67 -8.07
CA ASN A 80 4.28 9.62 -8.94
C ASN A 80 3.30 10.35 -9.88
N MET A 81 2.31 9.66 -10.44
CA MET A 81 1.26 10.29 -11.24
C MET A 81 0.45 11.29 -10.41
N ALA A 82 0.05 10.93 -9.19
CA ALA A 82 -0.69 11.81 -8.29
C ALA A 82 0.14 13.04 -7.88
N ILE A 83 1.37 12.83 -7.40
CA ILE A 83 2.19 13.88 -6.80
C ILE A 83 2.82 14.79 -7.85
N LYS A 84 3.40 14.21 -8.92
CA LYS A 84 4.06 15.01 -9.96
C LYS A 84 3.11 15.51 -11.04
N GLY A 85 2.01 14.78 -11.27
CA GLY A 85 1.00 15.13 -12.28
C GLY A 85 0.07 16.27 -11.84
N TYR A 86 -0.18 16.43 -10.54
CA TYR A 86 -0.91 17.58 -10.03
C TYR A 86 -0.02 18.86 -10.10
N PRO A 87 -0.59 20.04 -10.42
CA PRO A 87 0.19 21.25 -10.65
C PRO A 87 0.68 21.94 -9.36
N PHE A 88 1.26 21.18 -8.44
CA PHE A 88 1.89 21.72 -7.24
C PHE A 88 3.08 22.59 -7.62
N LYS A 89 3.06 23.84 -7.19
CA LYS A 89 4.17 24.80 -7.37
C LYS A 89 3.98 25.97 -6.39
N HIS A 90 5.05 26.40 -5.73
CA HIS A 90 5.04 27.50 -4.76
C HIS A 90 3.88 27.35 -3.74
N CYS A 91 3.76 26.19 -3.14
CA CYS A 91 2.69 25.84 -2.22
C CYS A 91 3.19 24.98 -1.07
N HIS A 92 2.34 24.74 -0.09
CA HIS A 92 2.62 23.91 1.07
C HIS A 92 1.84 22.59 1.00
N ILE A 93 2.48 21.48 1.39
CA ILE A 93 1.90 20.14 1.48
C ILE A 93 2.17 19.57 2.88
N ILE A 94 1.15 18.95 3.48
CA ILE A 94 1.26 18.21 4.73
C ILE A 94 1.35 16.72 4.43
N THR A 95 2.32 16.04 5.06
CA THR A 95 2.53 14.59 4.95
C THR A 95 2.95 14.01 6.29
N SER A 96 3.29 12.71 6.37
CA SER A 96 3.69 12.09 7.63
C SER A 96 5.15 11.65 7.66
N VAL A 97 5.70 11.45 8.87
CA VAL A 97 7.02 10.84 9.05
C VAL A 97 7.02 9.34 8.74
N PHE A 98 5.86 8.70 8.58
CA PHE A 98 5.74 7.26 8.30
C PHE A 98 5.55 6.95 6.82
N GLU A 99 5.76 7.93 5.94
CA GLU A 99 5.59 7.70 4.51
C GLU A 99 6.65 6.78 3.91
N HIS A 100 6.20 5.98 2.96
CA HIS A 100 7.09 5.20 2.11
C HIS A 100 7.86 6.11 1.13
N ASN A 101 9.04 5.68 0.68
CA ASN A 101 9.83 6.40 -0.32
C ASN A 101 9.06 6.71 -1.62
N SER A 102 8.02 5.97 -1.94
CA SER A 102 7.14 6.24 -3.09
C SER A 102 6.33 7.54 -2.94
N VAL A 103 6.16 8.02 -1.71
CA VAL A 103 5.61 9.35 -1.38
C VAL A 103 6.75 10.36 -1.16
N LEU A 104 7.72 10.02 -0.33
CA LEU A 104 8.78 10.97 0.07
C LEU A 104 9.61 11.46 -1.10
N ARG A 105 10.07 10.55 -1.98
CA ARG A 105 10.94 10.94 -3.11
C ARG A 105 10.24 11.86 -4.12
N PRO A 106 9.00 11.61 -4.56
CA PRO A 106 8.28 12.58 -5.38
C PRO A 106 8.00 13.91 -4.66
N LEU A 107 7.78 13.91 -3.34
CA LEU A 107 7.60 15.15 -2.57
C LEU A 107 8.91 15.95 -2.49
N HIS A 108 10.05 15.32 -2.20
CA HIS A 108 11.35 16.00 -2.25
C HIS A 108 11.70 16.52 -3.64
N PHE A 109 11.33 15.79 -4.71
CA PHE A 109 11.44 16.34 -6.06
C PHE A 109 10.63 17.63 -6.23
N LEU A 110 9.40 17.71 -5.69
CA LEU A 110 8.61 18.94 -5.75
C LEU A 110 9.22 20.06 -4.89
N GLU A 111 9.80 19.72 -3.75
CA GLU A 111 10.51 20.67 -2.88
C GLU A 111 11.69 21.32 -3.63
N GLU A 112 12.50 20.50 -4.28
CA GLU A 112 13.70 20.96 -5.02
C GLU A 112 13.36 21.68 -6.33
N GLU A 113 12.43 21.16 -7.14
CA GLU A 113 12.19 21.61 -8.51
C GLU A 113 11.00 22.56 -8.66
N ARG A 114 10.08 22.58 -7.68
CA ARG A 114 8.83 23.37 -7.78
C ARG A 114 8.59 24.31 -6.60
N ASN A 115 9.57 24.46 -5.70
CA ASN A 115 9.48 25.29 -4.50
C ASN A 115 8.23 24.96 -3.65
N VAL A 116 7.99 23.66 -3.42
CA VAL A 116 6.94 23.17 -2.53
C VAL A 116 7.52 23.06 -1.12
N GLU A 117 6.82 23.62 -0.13
CA GLU A 117 7.18 23.47 1.27
C GLU A 117 6.51 22.22 1.85
N LEU A 118 7.22 21.44 2.67
CA LEU A 118 6.69 20.23 3.30
C LEU A 118 6.57 20.39 4.81
N SER A 119 5.45 19.96 5.38
CA SER A 119 5.29 19.77 6.82
C SER A 119 4.98 18.32 7.14
N PHE A 120 5.64 17.79 8.16
CA PHE A 120 5.50 16.40 8.58
C PHE A 120 4.70 16.28 9.88
N ILE A 121 3.73 15.39 9.93
CA ILE A 121 2.99 15.00 11.14
C ILE A 121 3.45 13.63 11.64
N THR A 122 3.19 13.36 12.92
CA THR A 122 3.44 12.04 13.54
C THR A 122 2.11 11.33 13.76
N PRO A 123 1.81 10.22 13.06
CA PRO A 123 0.49 9.57 13.11
C PRO A 123 0.23 8.72 14.37
N GLN A 124 1.09 8.73 15.38
CA GLN A 124 0.91 7.98 16.63
C GLN A 124 0.11 8.73 17.70
N LEU A 125 -0.66 9.72 17.28
CA LEU A 125 -1.49 10.56 18.14
C LEU A 125 -2.91 9.98 18.27
N SER A 126 -3.65 10.41 19.29
CA SER A 126 -5.11 10.26 19.30
C SER A 126 -5.73 11.07 18.17
N ASP A 127 -6.98 10.78 17.79
CA ASP A 127 -7.65 11.51 16.70
C ASP A 127 -7.72 13.02 16.98
N GLU A 128 -7.95 13.42 18.24
CA GLU A 128 -7.99 14.83 18.66
C GLU A 128 -6.62 15.52 18.56
N GLU A 129 -5.56 14.82 18.97
CA GLU A 129 -4.19 15.33 18.84
C GLU A 129 -3.75 15.41 17.39
N LEU A 130 -4.16 14.42 16.57
CA LEU A 130 -3.88 14.38 15.14
C LEU A 130 -4.57 15.53 14.41
N GLU A 131 -5.86 15.80 14.73
CA GLU A 131 -6.58 16.96 14.17
C GLU A 131 -5.86 18.26 14.52
N LYS A 132 -5.52 18.47 15.80
CA LYS A 132 -4.78 19.66 16.24
C LYS A 132 -3.43 19.78 15.55
N ALA A 133 -2.69 18.68 15.42
CA ALA A 133 -1.38 18.68 14.78
C ALA A 133 -1.45 19.05 13.29
N ILE A 134 -2.49 18.59 12.60
CA ILE A 134 -2.73 18.93 11.19
C ILE A 134 -3.16 20.38 11.05
N VAL A 135 -4.20 20.79 11.81
CA VAL A 135 -4.77 22.15 11.71
C VAL A 135 -3.72 23.22 12.02
N ASN A 136 -2.86 23.00 13.01
CA ASN A 136 -1.76 23.91 13.35
C ASN A 136 -0.69 24.03 12.25
N LYS A 137 -0.63 23.09 11.32
CA LYS A 137 0.30 23.13 10.18
C LYS A 137 -0.33 23.70 8.90
N ILE A 138 -1.65 23.92 8.88
CA ILE A 138 -2.31 24.50 7.71
C ILE A 138 -1.90 25.96 7.57
N LYS A 139 -1.37 26.31 6.41
CA LYS A 139 -1.00 27.66 5.97
C LYS A 139 -1.95 28.16 4.89
N LYS A 140 -1.88 29.45 4.56
CA LYS A 140 -2.70 30.05 3.49
C LYS A 140 -2.48 29.38 2.12
N ASP A 141 -1.28 28.92 1.88
CA ASP A 141 -0.84 28.27 0.64
C ASP A 141 -0.82 26.74 0.72
N THR A 142 -1.33 26.14 1.80
CA THR A 142 -1.52 24.68 1.88
C THR A 142 -2.48 24.21 0.80
N LYS A 143 -2.07 23.20 0.02
CA LYS A 143 -2.83 22.66 -1.11
C LYS A 143 -3.26 21.22 -0.92
N ALA A 144 -2.50 20.42 -0.17
CA ALA A 144 -2.80 19.00 -0.05
C ALA A 144 -2.38 18.41 1.29
N ILE A 145 -3.04 17.31 1.64
CA ILE A 145 -2.57 16.31 2.59
C ILE A 145 -2.31 15.02 1.81
N ILE A 146 -1.10 14.48 1.92
CA ILE A 146 -0.66 13.25 1.26
C ILE A 146 -0.17 12.31 2.33
N ILE A 147 -0.84 11.16 2.51
CA ILE A 147 -0.58 10.29 3.65
C ILE A 147 -0.83 8.81 3.33
N ASN A 148 -0.07 7.93 3.96
CA ASN A 148 -0.35 6.50 3.94
C ASN A 148 -1.44 6.14 4.96
N HIS A 149 -2.30 5.19 4.61
CA HIS A 149 -3.37 4.71 5.50
C HIS A 149 -2.83 3.81 6.60
N ILE A 150 -1.86 2.95 6.27
CA ILE A 150 -1.19 2.04 7.22
C ILE A 150 0.31 2.14 7.02
N SER A 151 1.05 2.37 8.11
CA SER A 151 2.51 2.34 8.07
C SER A 151 3.03 0.93 7.78
N ASN A 152 3.84 0.81 6.76
CA ASN A 152 4.53 -0.44 6.42
C ASN A 152 5.69 -0.79 7.36
N VAL A 153 5.94 0.02 8.38
CA VAL A 153 6.93 -0.21 9.44
C VAL A 153 6.26 -0.59 10.75
N THR A 154 5.34 0.24 11.23
CA THR A 154 4.73 0.06 12.55
C THR A 154 3.35 -0.58 12.53
N GLY A 155 2.72 -0.69 11.36
CA GLY A 155 1.33 -1.13 11.26
C GLY A 155 0.31 -0.10 11.75
N ASN A 156 0.72 1.09 12.20
CA ASN A 156 -0.20 2.15 12.63
C ASN A 156 -1.21 2.46 11.54
N ILE A 157 -2.48 2.50 11.92
CA ILE A 157 -3.60 2.91 11.08
C ILE A 157 -3.92 4.36 11.39
N ILE A 158 -4.08 5.19 10.37
CA ILE A 158 -4.53 6.57 10.51
C ILE A 158 -6.03 6.68 10.19
N ASN A 159 -6.73 7.55 10.89
CA ASN A 159 -8.16 7.80 10.65
C ASN A 159 -8.34 8.65 9.38
N ILE A 160 -8.65 7.99 8.24
CA ILE A 160 -8.82 8.67 6.95
C ILE A 160 -10.10 9.50 6.87
N ASP A 161 -11.15 9.15 7.63
CA ASP A 161 -12.38 9.93 7.70
C ASP A 161 -12.11 11.30 8.35
N LEU A 162 -11.29 11.32 9.41
CA LEU A 162 -10.82 12.56 10.05
C LEU A 162 -10.02 13.43 9.06
N ILE A 163 -9.03 12.82 8.37
CA ILE A 163 -8.20 13.54 7.40
C ILE A 163 -9.06 14.12 6.27
N GLY A 164 -9.95 13.31 5.71
CA GLY A 164 -10.83 13.75 4.62
C GLY A 164 -11.78 14.88 5.02
N ASN A 165 -12.29 14.86 6.27
CA ASN A 165 -13.13 15.94 6.80
C ASN A 165 -12.31 17.25 6.98
N ILE A 166 -11.05 17.14 7.41
CA ILE A 166 -10.14 18.30 7.47
C ILE A 166 -9.90 18.82 6.05
N CYS A 167 -9.57 17.96 5.09
CA CYS A 167 -9.34 18.35 3.71
C CYS A 167 -10.56 19.06 3.11
N LYS A 168 -11.77 18.52 3.31
CA LYS A 168 -13.03 19.15 2.88
C LYS A 168 -13.24 20.51 3.52
N LYS A 169 -13.04 20.63 4.85
CA LYS A 169 -13.22 21.88 5.61
C LYS A 169 -12.29 22.99 5.14
N TYR A 170 -11.04 22.66 4.82
CA TYR A 170 -10.01 23.62 4.44
C TYR A 170 -9.76 23.69 2.93
N ASN A 171 -10.60 23.01 2.10
CA ASN A 171 -10.46 22.93 0.65
C ASN A 171 -9.07 22.49 0.20
N LEU A 172 -8.57 21.40 0.79
CA LEU A 172 -7.30 20.77 0.51
C LEU A 172 -7.51 19.49 -0.32
N LEU A 173 -6.58 19.18 -1.19
CA LEU A 173 -6.55 17.91 -1.92
C LEU A 173 -6.15 16.77 -0.97
N PHE A 174 -6.90 15.68 -0.97
CA PHE A 174 -6.57 14.48 -0.21
C PHE A 174 -6.05 13.35 -1.10
N ILE A 175 -4.76 13.03 -0.99
CA ILE A 175 -4.12 11.91 -1.68
C ILE A 175 -3.81 10.82 -0.66
N LEU A 176 -4.38 9.62 -0.87
CA LEU A 176 -4.21 8.47 0.01
C LEU A 176 -3.32 7.40 -0.63
N ASP A 177 -2.22 7.03 0.05
CA ASP A 177 -1.48 5.80 -0.23
C ASP A 177 -2.14 4.62 0.50
N ALA A 178 -2.87 3.79 -0.23
CA ALA A 178 -3.54 2.61 0.27
C ALA A 178 -2.73 1.31 0.05
N SER A 179 -1.43 1.40 -0.19
CA SER A 179 -0.59 0.24 -0.52
C SER A 179 -0.60 -0.88 0.54
N GLN A 180 -0.86 -0.56 1.80
CA GLN A 180 -0.93 -1.53 2.90
C GLN A 180 -2.36 -1.78 3.38
N SER A 181 -3.32 -0.96 2.99
CA SER A 181 -4.69 -1.02 3.49
C SER A 181 -5.69 -1.57 2.48
N ALA A 182 -5.46 -1.38 1.18
CA ALA A 182 -6.32 -1.93 0.12
C ALA A 182 -6.35 -3.46 0.18
N GLY A 183 -7.52 -4.03 0.44
CA GLY A 183 -7.73 -5.47 0.65
C GLY A 183 -7.63 -5.93 2.11
N PHE A 184 -7.37 -5.00 3.06
CA PHE A 184 -7.37 -5.24 4.50
C PHE A 184 -8.36 -4.36 5.26
N LEU A 185 -8.43 -3.06 4.92
CA LEU A 185 -9.42 -2.13 5.46
C LEU A 185 -10.50 -1.81 4.43
N ASP A 186 -11.68 -1.52 4.91
CA ASP A 186 -12.74 -0.94 4.11
C ASP A 186 -12.38 0.52 3.79
N ILE A 187 -12.33 0.86 2.51
CA ILE A 187 -11.99 2.20 2.02
C ILE A 187 -13.12 2.66 1.11
N ASP A 188 -13.84 3.68 1.57
CA ASP A 188 -14.90 4.34 0.84
C ASP A 188 -14.43 5.74 0.45
N VAL A 189 -14.17 5.96 -0.85
CA VAL A 189 -13.61 7.23 -1.32
C VAL A 189 -14.55 8.41 -1.14
N ILE A 190 -15.87 8.15 -1.17
CA ILE A 190 -16.89 9.19 -1.00
C ILE A 190 -16.98 9.57 0.48
N LYS A 191 -17.17 8.58 1.35
CA LYS A 191 -17.29 8.78 2.80
C LYS A 191 -16.06 9.47 3.38
N SER A 192 -14.87 9.02 3.00
CA SER A 192 -13.60 9.56 3.49
C SER A 192 -13.11 10.79 2.73
N ASN A 193 -13.91 11.36 1.82
CA ASN A 193 -13.57 12.52 1.00
C ASN A 193 -12.20 12.41 0.31
N ILE A 194 -11.85 11.22 -0.19
CA ILE A 194 -10.59 10.97 -0.88
C ILE A 194 -10.68 11.50 -2.30
N ASP A 195 -9.74 12.34 -2.69
CA ASP A 195 -9.68 12.91 -4.02
C ASP A 195 -8.84 12.07 -4.99
N ILE A 196 -7.73 11.48 -4.48
CA ILE A 196 -6.89 10.56 -5.24
C ILE A 196 -6.54 9.37 -4.35
N LEU A 197 -6.81 8.15 -4.83
CA LEU A 197 -6.46 6.90 -4.16
C LEU A 197 -5.40 6.16 -4.97
N CYS A 198 -4.26 5.85 -4.35
CA CYS A 198 -3.19 5.06 -4.96
C CYS A 198 -3.08 3.69 -4.27
N PHE A 199 -3.04 2.59 -5.06
CA PHE A 199 -2.98 1.24 -4.51
C PHE A 199 -2.13 0.29 -5.37
N THR A 200 -1.73 -0.83 -4.77
CA THR A 200 -0.99 -1.91 -5.47
C THR A 200 -1.76 -3.21 -5.41
N GLY A 201 -1.72 -3.99 -6.49
CA GLY A 201 -2.50 -5.22 -6.60
C GLY A 201 -1.90 -6.43 -5.89
N HIS A 202 -0.57 -6.48 -5.72
CA HIS A 202 0.13 -7.70 -5.32
C HIS A 202 0.26 -7.97 -3.82
N LYS A 203 -0.24 -7.06 -2.98
CA LYS A 203 -0.29 -7.23 -1.52
C LYS A 203 -1.65 -7.79 -1.10
N SER A 204 -2.35 -7.15 -0.19
CA SER A 204 -3.63 -7.66 0.35
C SER A 204 -4.78 -7.72 -0.67
N LEU A 205 -4.63 -7.16 -1.88
CA LEU A 205 -5.55 -7.40 -3.00
C LEU A 205 -5.27 -8.72 -3.76
N PHE A 206 -4.28 -9.51 -3.37
CA PHE A 206 -3.93 -10.85 -3.87
C PHE A 206 -3.60 -10.98 -5.36
N GLY A 207 -3.55 -9.91 -6.13
CA GLY A 207 -3.11 -9.92 -7.54
C GLY A 207 -1.62 -10.27 -7.68
N ILE A 208 -1.15 -10.42 -8.91
CA ILE A 208 0.28 -10.63 -9.20
C ILE A 208 1.07 -9.32 -9.12
N GLN A 209 2.40 -9.41 -9.09
CA GLN A 209 3.28 -8.25 -9.23
C GLN A 209 3.11 -7.60 -10.61
N GLY A 210 3.38 -6.30 -10.71
CA GLY A 210 3.29 -5.56 -11.96
C GLY A 210 1.90 -5.02 -12.26
N ILE A 211 1.02 -4.93 -11.23
CA ILE A 211 -0.30 -4.28 -11.32
C ILE A 211 -0.58 -3.42 -10.08
N GLY A 212 -1.17 -2.29 -10.30
CA GLY A 212 -1.71 -1.35 -9.32
C GLY A 212 -2.77 -0.48 -9.98
N GLY A 213 -3.20 0.56 -9.30
CA GLY A 213 -4.17 1.51 -9.86
C GLY A 213 -4.17 2.84 -9.14
N ILE A 214 -4.76 3.80 -9.81
CA ILE A 214 -5.03 5.14 -9.29
C ILE A 214 -6.49 5.48 -9.57
N TYR A 215 -7.20 5.95 -8.55
CA TYR A 215 -8.47 6.66 -8.70
C TYR A 215 -8.20 8.15 -8.64
N VAL A 216 -8.82 8.90 -9.53
CA VAL A 216 -8.78 10.36 -9.57
C VAL A 216 -10.20 10.88 -9.66
N LYS A 217 -10.60 11.72 -8.70
CA LYS A 217 -11.93 12.32 -8.64
C LYS A 217 -12.22 13.17 -9.87
N GLU A 218 -13.47 13.22 -10.31
CA GLU A 218 -13.91 13.74 -11.61
C GLU A 218 -13.39 15.14 -11.95
N ASN A 219 -13.34 16.04 -11.03
CA ASN A 219 -12.94 17.43 -11.29
C ASN A 219 -11.42 17.67 -11.12
N ILE A 220 -10.63 16.61 -11.03
CA ILE A 220 -9.18 16.68 -10.87
C ILE A 220 -8.52 16.23 -12.17
N SER A 221 -7.66 17.08 -12.71
CA SER A 221 -6.84 16.75 -13.86
C SER A 221 -5.38 16.57 -13.45
N LEU A 222 -4.78 15.47 -13.89
CA LEU A 222 -3.36 15.19 -13.71
C LEU A 222 -2.65 15.26 -15.06
N SER A 223 -1.50 15.91 -15.09
CA SER A 223 -0.60 15.80 -16.23
C SER A 223 -0.07 14.38 -16.34
N PRO A 224 -0.06 13.77 -17.52
CA PRO A 224 0.44 12.41 -17.68
C PRO A 224 1.93 12.31 -17.31
N LEU A 225 2.31 11.26 -16.63
CA LEU A 225 3.71 10.96 -16.33
C LEU A 225 4.43 10.38 -17.56
N LEU A 226 3.70 9.65 -18.37
CA LEU A 226 4.15 9.02 -19.61
C LEU A 226 3.20 9.42 -20.74
N GLU A 227 3.76 9.69 -21.93
CA GLU A 227 2.98 9.95 -23.13
C GLU A 227 3.25 8.85 -24.16
N GLY A 228 2.20 8.32 -24.80
CA GLY A 228 2.35 7.24 -25.77
C GLY A 228 1.03 6.84 -26.41
N GLY A 229 1.02 5.69 -27.06
CA GLY A 229 -0.18 5.16 -27.70
C GLY A 229 -1.24 4.77 -26.66
N THR A 230 -2.48 5.22 -26.84
CA THR A 230 -3.62 4.89 -25.99
C THR A 230 -4.62 3.96 -26.68
N GLY A 231 -4.37 3.58 -27.95
CA GLY A 231 -5.35 2.91 -28.80
C GLY A 231 -6.51 3.82 -29.22
N SER A 232 -6.63 5.00 -28.63
CA SER A 232 -7.64 6.03 -28.89
C SER A 232 -6.96 7.39 -29.14
N PHE A 233 -7.69 8.35 -29.71
CA PHE A 233 -7.22 9.73 -29.90
C PHE A 233 -5.90 9.86 -30.69
N SER A 234 -5.58 8.94 -31.60
CA SER A 234 -4.29 8.86 -32.32
C SER A 234 -3.94 10.11 -33.15
N LYS A 235 -4.89 11.00 -33.41
CA LYS A 235 -4.68 12.28 -34.11
C LYS A 235 -4.20 13.41 -33.22
N LEU A 236 -4.32 13.25 -31.88
CA LEU A 236 -3.82 14.26 -30.94
C LEU A 236 -2.29 14.25 -30.92
N LYS A 237 -1.68 15.44 -30.84
CA LYS A 237 -0.23 15.60 -30.73
C LYS A 237 0.30 15.26 -29.32
N ARG A 238 -0.53 15.39 -28.31
CA ARG A 238 -0.20 15.13 -26.90
C ARG A 238 -1.13 14.08 -26.34
N GLN A 239 -0.76 13.51 -25.20
CA GLN A 239 -1.62 12.57 -24.46
C GLN A 239 -2.98 13.19 -24.21
N PRO A 240 -4.11 12.46 -24.40
CA PRO A 240 -5.43 12.94 -24.03
C PRO A 240 -5.49 13.20 -22.52
N LEU A 241 -6.33 14.15 -22.09
CA LEU A 241 -6.52 14.45 -20.67
C LEU A 241 -7.78 13.78 -20.08
N THR A 242 -8.47 12.99 -20.89
CA THR A 242 -9.66 12.25 -20.46
C THR A 242 -9.26 10.94 -19.78
N MET A 243 -9.76 10.68 -18.59
CA MET A 243 -9.58 9.41 -17.90
C MET A 243 -10.32 8.27 -18.63
N PRO A 244 -9.80 7.06 -18.60
CA PRO A 244 -8.53 6.63 -18.02
C PRO A 244 -7.30 6.85 -18.91
N GLU A 245 -7.50 7.17 -20.21
CA GLU A 245 -6.43 7.28 -21.22
C GLU A 245 -5.39 8.35 -20.89
N ALA A 246 -5.76 9.36 -20.10
CA ALA A 246 -4.81 10.36 -19.60
C ALA A 246 -3.61 9.72 -18.88
N LEU A 247 -3.85 8.65 -18.15
CA LEU A 247 -2.86 7.98 -17.28
C LEU A 247 -2.50 6.56 -17.76
N GLU A 248 -3.20 6.03 -18.77
CA GLU A 248 -2.92 4.74 -19.37
C GLU A 248 -2.29 4.92 -20.76
N CYS A 249 -1.02 4.62 -20.90
CA CYS A 249 -0.36 4.60 -22.19
C CYS A 249 0.37 3.28 -22.44
N GLY A 250 0.42 2.86 -23.70
CA GLY A 250 0.94 1.56 -24.10
C GLY A 250 -0.06 0.42 -23.88
N THR A 251 0.35 -0.79 -24.26
CA THR A 251 -0.47 -1.99 -24.06
C THR A 251 -0.60 -2.31 -22.59
N LEU A 252 -1.84 -2.43 -22.11
CA LEU A 252 -2.13 -2.73 -20.71
C LEU A 252 -1.68 -4.15 -20.33
N ASN A 253 -1.30 -4.33 -19.07
CA ASN A 253 -0.95 -5.62 -18.47
C ASN A 253 -2.22 -6.44 -18.20
N THR A 254 -2.82 -7.01 -19.24
CA THR A 254 -4.06 -7.80 -19.14
C THR A 254 -3.99 -8.90 -18.08
N PRO A 255 -2.94 -9.77 -18.03
CA PRO A 255 -2.85 -10.79 -16.99
C PRO A 255 -2.81 -10.20 -15.55
N GLY A 256 -2.10 -9.09 -15.38
CA GLY A 256 -2.06 -8.37 -14.10
C GLY A 256 -3.42 -7.82 -13.70
N ILE A 257 -4.13 -7.18 -14.65
CA ILE A 257 -5.47 -6.63 -14.42
C ILE A 257 -6.46 -7.74 -14.03
N VAL A 258 -6.48 -8.83 -14.78
CA VAL A 258 -7.36 -9.97 -14.49
C VAL A 258 -7.03 -10.60 -13.13
N SER A 259 -5.74 -10.69 -12.77
CA SER A 259 -5.31 -11.17 -11.46
C SER A 259 -5.85 -10.31 -10.31
N LEU A 260 -5.87 -8.99 -10.50
CA LEU A 260 -6.40 -8.04 -9.53
C LEU A 260 -7.93 -8.23 -9.35
N GLY A 261 -8.66 -8.39 -10.45
CA GLY A 261 -10.09 -8.71 -10.42
C GLY A 261 -10.38 -10.01 -9.68
N ALA A 262 -9.60 -11.06 -9.95
CA ALA A 262 -9.72 -12.35 -9.28
C ALA A 262 -9.37 -12.26 -7.77
N GLY A 263 -8.41 -11.41 -7.40
CA GLY A 263 -8.09 -11.14 -6.00
C GLY A 263 -9.24 -10.46 -5.27
N ILE A 264 -9.91 -9.49 -5.89
CA ILE A 264 -11.12 -8.85 -5.34
C ILE A 264 -12.27 -9.86 -5.21
N ASP A 265 -12.49 -10.71 -6.21
CA ASP A 265 -13.50 -11.79 -6.14
C ASP A 265 -13.20 -12.74 -4.96
N TYR A 266 -11.94 -13.08 -4.74
CA TYR A 266 -11.52 -13.89 -3.60
C TYR A 266 -11.81 -13.20 -2.26
N ILE A 267 -11.49 -11.91 -2.12
CA ILE A 267 -11.80 -11.12 -0.92
C ILE A 267 -13.31 -11.10 -0.67
N ASN A 268 -14.10 -10.86 -1.71
CA ASN A 268 -15.56 -10.83 -1.60
C ASN A 268 -16.15 -12.19 -1.20
N SER A 269 -15.55 -13.30 -1.66
CA SER A 269 -15.99 -14.66 -1.31
C SER A 269 -15.76 -15.01 0.16
N ILE A 270 -14.72 -14.46 0.78
CA ILE A 270 -14.40 -14.68 2.20
C ILE A 270 -15.10 -13.63 3.07
N GLY A 271 -15.23 -12.41 2.56
CA GLY A 271 -15.60 -11.20 3.28
C GLY A 271 -14.40 -10.46 3.84
N LEU A 272 -14.25 -9.20 3.45
CA LEU A 272 -13.14 -8.34 3.86
C LEU A 272 -12.97 -8.29 5.40
N LYS A 273 -14.09 -8.24 6.14
CA LYS A 273 -14.09 -8.21 7.60
C LYS A 273 -13.53 -9.49 8.21
N ASN A 274 -13.76 -10.64 7.58
CA ASN A 274 -13.23 -11.92 8.05
C ASN A 274 -11.71 -11.98 7.84
N ILE A 275 -11.21 -11.49 6.70
CA ILE A 275 -9.76 -11.35 6.44
C ILE A 275 -9.14 -10.43 7.49
N GLN A 276 -9.71 -9.24 7.69
CA GLN A 276 -9.26 -8.27 8.67
C GLN A 276 -9.20 -8.86 10.09
N ASN A 277 -10.28 -9.50 10.55
CA ASN A 277 -10.35 -10.08 11.89
C ASN A 277 -9.31 -11.17 12.09
N HIS A 278 -9.10 -12.04 11.10
CA HIS A 278 -8.08 -13.07 11.14
C HIS A 278 -6.67 -12.48 11.26
N GLU A 279 -6.30 -11.52 10.40
CA GLU A 279 -4.98 -10.92 10.42
C GLU A 279 -4.72 -10.08 11.70
N ILE A 280 -5.75 -9.39 12.22
CA ILE A 280 -5.68 -8.71 13.53
C ILE A 280 -5.46 -9.72 14.65
N LYS A 281 -6.16 -10.86 14.64
CA LYS A 281 -6.00 -11.92 15.64
C LYS A 281 -4.56 -12.45 15.65
N LEU A 282 -3.99 -12.75 14.49
CA LEU A 282 -2.61 -13.22 14.37
C LEU A 282 -1.62 -12.15 14.88
N THR A 283 -1.85 -10.89 14.53
CA THR A 283 -1.02 -9.76 14.96
C THR A 283 -1.05 -9.58 16.47
N SER A 284 -2.24 -9.64 17.06
CA SER A 284 -2.41 -9.52 18.51
C SER A 284 -1.77 -10.69 19.25
N LEU A 285 -1.96 -11.93 18.77
CA LEU A 285 -1.32 -13.12 19.31
C LEU A 285 0.21 -12.96 19.33
N PHE A 286 0.78 -12.47 18.24
CA PHE A 286 2.22 -12.26 18.12
C PHE A 286 2.73 -11.21 19.11
N ILE A 287 2.08 -10.06 19.20
CA ILE A 287 2.47 -8.95 20.07
C ILE A 287 2.32 -9.34 21.54
N GLU A 288 1.17 -9.87 21.94
CA GLU A 288 0.88 -10.23 23.35
C GLU A 288 1.91 -11.22 23.91
N ASN A 289 2.39 -12.15 23.09
CA ASN A 289 3.38 -13.13 23.51
C ASN A 289 4.82 -12.62 23.50
N LEU A 290 5.12 -11.49 22.85
CA LEU A 290 6.46 -10.96 22.69
C LEU A 290 6.70 -9.65 23.44
N LYS A 291 5.66 -8.86 23.78
CA LYS A 291 5.82 -7.52 24.38
C LYS A 291 6.59 -7.49 25.70
N ASN A 292 6.60 -8.58 26.45
CA ASN A 292 7.28 -8.69 27.75
C ASN A 292 8.58 -9.51 27.66
N VAL A 293 9.03 -9.89 26.46
CA VAL A 293 10.28 -10.65 26.32
C VAL A 293 11.45 -9.73 26.56
N LYS A 294 12.32 -10.10 27.50
CA LYS A 294 13.52 -9.34 27.84
C LYS A 294 14.41 -9.18 26.60
N ASN A 295 15.01 -8.04 26.43
CA ASN A 295 15.85 -7.65 25.29
C ASN A 295 15.15 -7.52 23.93
N LEU A 296 13.83 -7.74 23.85
CA LEU A 296 13.05 -7.52 22.63
C LEU A 296 12.41 -6.12 22.67
N ILE A 297 12.44 -5.42 21.54
CA ILE A 297 11.79 -4.11 21.37
C ILE A 297 10.81 -4.25 20.22
N ILE A 298 9.52 -4.01 20.46
CA ILE A 298 8.48 -3.93 19.43
C ILE A 298 8.17 -2.45 19.20
N TYR A 299 8.12 -2.05 17.92
CA TYR A 299 7.91 -0.66 17.52
C TYR A 299 6.45 -0.35 17.19
N GLY A 300 6.05 0.88 17.44
CA GLY A 300 4.70 1.39 17.23
C GLY A 300 3.85 1.38 18.50
N ASP A 301 2.63 1.91 18.42
CA ASP A 301 1.70 1.94 19.56
C ASP A 301 1.07 0.55 19.76
N LEU A 302 1.41 -0.10 20.86
CA LEU A 302 0.92 -1.46 21.18
C LEU A 302 -0.51 -1.47 21.74
N ASN A 303 -1.05 -0.31 22.11
CA ASN A 303 -2.37 -0.19 22.70
C ASN A 303 -3.49 0.05 21.66
N LYS A 304 -3.12 0.36 20.43
CA LYS A 304 -4.07 0.61 19.33
C LYS A 304 -4.17 -0.58 18.40
N THR A 305 -5.35 -0.74 17.79
CA THR A 305 -5.54 -1.65 16.64
C THR A 305 -4.60 -1.22 15.52
N ARG A 306 -3.92 -2.18 14.92
CA ARG A 306 -2.96 -1.97 13.84
C ARG A 306 -3.18 -2.90 12.67
N GLY A 307 -2.60 -2.56 11.53
CA GLY A 307 -2.48 -3.47 10.40
C GLY A 307 -1.58 -4.66 10.72
N PRO A 308 -1.58 -5.70 9.89
CA PRO A 308 -0.88 -6.96 10.13
C PRO A 308 0.64 -6.84 9.93
N VAL A 309 1.23 -5.80 10.52
CA VAL A 309 2.65 -5.43 10.40
C VAL A 309 3.24 -5.20 11.78
N VAL A 310 4.32 -5.91 12.10
CA VAL A 310 5.05 -5.76 13.36
C VAL A 310 6.53 -5.67 13.08
N SER A 311 7.14 -4.54 13.42
CA SER A 311 8.60 -4.38 13.41
C SER A 311 9.15 -4.53 14.82
N LEU A 312 10.25 -5.26 14.94
CA LEU A 312 10.90 -5.50 16.22
C LEU A 312 12.42 -5.67 16.05
N ASN A 313 13.15 -5.53 17.16
CA ASN A 313 14.59 -5.82 17.24
C ASN A 313 14.92 -6.51 18.55
N ILE A 314 16.03 -7.24 18.55
CA ILE A 314 16.70 -7.70 19.77
C ILE A 314 17.83 -6.69 20.09
N LYS A 315 17.95 -6.28 21.35
CA LYS A 315 19.02 -5.37 21.79
C LYS A 315 20.40 -5.94 21.45
N ASN A 316 21.28 -5.08 20.95
CA ASN A 316 22.66 -5.41 20.57
C ASN A 316 22.80 -6.42 19.41
N VAL A 317 21.72 -6.73 18.69
CA VAL A 317 21.73 -7.57 17.48
C VAL A 317 21.30 -6.70 16.30
N SER A 318 22.02 -6.78 15.19
CA SER A 318 21.61 -6.07 13.97
C SER A 318 20.35 -6.69 13.37
N SER A 319 19.52 -5.88 12.70
CA SER A 319 18.30 -6.40 12.05
C SER A 319 18.61 -7.45 10.97
N SER A 320 19.72 -7.31 10.27
CA SER A 320 20.17 -8.29 9.27
C SER A 320 20.56 -9.61 9.89
N GLU A 321 21.38 -9.59 10.95
CA GLU A 321 21.79 -10.81 11.69
C GLU A 321 20.57 -11.54 12.25
N PHE A 322 19.65 -10.82 12.90
CA PHE A 322 18.45 -11.43 13.45
C PHE A 322 17.56 -12.06 12.35
N SER A 323 17.38 -11.39 11.20
CA SER A 323 16.63 -11.94 10.07
C SER A 323 17.32 -13.16 9.46
N SER A 324 18.68 -13.17 9.35
CA SER A 324 19.45 -14.32 8.87
C SER A 324 19.29 -15.52 9.80
N LEU A 325 19.42 -15.33 11.12
CA LEU A 325 19.20 -16.40 12.10
C LEU A 325 17.81 -17.03 12.00
N LEU A 326 16.77 -16.23 11.77
CA LEU A 326 15.41 -16.71 11.56
C LEU A 326 15.29 -17.54 10.28
N SER A 327 15.88 -17.06 9.20
CA SER A 327 15.83 -17.73 7.89
C SER A 327 16.67 -19.03 7.87
N GLU A 328 17.93 -18.96 8.25
CA GLU A 328 18.88 -20.07 8.12
C GLU A 328 18.57 -21.23 9.07
N ASN A 329 18.16 -20.93 10.30
CA ASN A 329 17.93 -21.97 11.30
C ASN A 329 16.49 -22.49 11.35
N PHE A 330 15.50 -21.70 10.88
CA PHE A 330 14.09 -22.01 11.09
C PHE A 330 13.21 -21.85 9.85
N ASN A 331 13.77 -21.48 8.70
CA ASN A 331 13.02 -21.17 7.47
C ASN A 331 11.91 -20.12 7.67
N ILE A 332 12.15 -19.13 8.54
CA ILE A 332 11.22 -18.03 8.80
C ILE A 332 11.61 -16.86 7.90
N CYS A 333 10.75 -16.55 6.91
CA CYS A 333 10.93 -15.45 5.97
C CYS A 333 10.45 -14.14 6.57
N THR A 334 11.35 -13.20 6.76
CA THR A 334 11.07 -11.84 7.24
C THR A 334 11.85 -10.82 6.41
N ARG A 335 11.56 -9.55 6.60
CA ARG A 335 12.35 -8.48 5.96
C ARG A 335 13.10 -7.67 7.00
N SER A 336 14.41 -7.46 6.81
CA SER A 336 15.22 -6.56 7.63
C SER A 336 15.47 -5.22 6.94
N GLY A 337 15.89 -4.20 7.70
CA GLY A 337 16.35 -2.91 7.23
C GLY A 337 15.33 -1.78 7.35
N PHE A 338 15.34 -0.85 6.38
CA PHE A 338 14.59 0.42 6.42
C PHE A 338 13.16 0.35 5.85
N HIS A 339 12.76 -0.75 5.25
CA HIS A 339 11.43 -0.93 4.64
C HIS A 339 11.00 0.23 3.72
N CYS A 340 11.98 0.94 3.13
CA CYS A 340 11.76 2.12 2.29
C CYS A 340 11.02 3.29 3.00
N ALA A 341 11.17 3.45 4.31
CA ALA A 341 10.54 4.49 5.11
C ALA A 341 11.55 5.17 6.06
N PRO A 342 12.54 5.92 5.54
CA PRO A 342 13.68 6.42 6.31
C PRO A 342 13.28 7.37 7.44
N LEU A 343 12.24 8.21 7.26
CA LEU A 343 11.77 9.13 8.30
C LEU A 343 11.11 8.39 9.46
N ALA A 344 10.42 7.27 9.20
CA ALA A 344 9.89 6.40 10.24
C ALA A 344 11.03 5.88 11.14
N HIS A 345 12.14 5.45 10.54
CA HIS A 345 13.29 4.98 11.30
C HIS A 345 14.01 6.07 12.08
N LYS A 346 14.05 7.32 11.56
CA LYS A 346 14.52 8.48 12.34
C LYS A 346 13.63 8.74 13.56
N PHE A 347 12.32 8.73 13.37
CA PHE A 347 11.34 8.93 14.44
C PHE A 347 11.41 7.83 15.52
N LEU A 348 11.61 6.56 15.10
CA LEU A 348 11.68 5.40 15.98
C LEU A 348 13.07 5.17 16.62
N ASN A 349 14.05 6.04 16.33
CA ASN A 349 15.46 5.87 16.76
C ASN A 349 16.08 4.54 16.29
N THR A 350 15.72 4.10 15.09
CA THR A 350 16.24 2.87 14.46
C THR A 350 16.99 3.15 13.14
N TYR A 351 17.37 4.41 12.90
CA TYR A 351 17.97 4.83 11.63
C TYR A 351 19.30 4.13 11.33
N GLU A 352 20.08 3.80 12.36
CA GLU A 352 21.36 3.11 12.18
C GLU A 352 21.22 1.59 12.01
N LYS A 353 20.16 0.99 12.54
CA LYS A 353 20.01 -0.45 12.68
C LYS A 353 18.92 -1.05 11.80
N GLY A 354 17.97 -0.25 11.35
CA GLY A 354 16.74 -0.77 10.76
C GLY A 354 15.91 -1.57 11.76
N THR A 355 14.98 -2.35 11.27
CA THR A 355 14.17 -3.29 12.06
C THR A 355 13.97 -4.60 11.31
N VAL A 356 13.63 -5.69 12.01
CA VAL A 356 13.06 -6.89 11.40
C VAL A 356 11.55 -6.74 11.41
N ARG A 357 10.96 -6.82 10.23
CA ARG A 357 9.51 -6.71 10.03
C ARG A 357 8.90 -8.08 9.78
N PHE A 358 7.90 -8.38 10.58
CA PHE A 358 6.95 -9.47 10.34
C PHE A 358 5.67 -8.89 9.78
N SER A 359 5.10 -9.54 8.78
CA SER A 359 3.79 -9.15 8.25
C SER A 359 2.99 -10.39 7.90
N PHE A 360 1.79 -10.43 8.44
CA PHE A 360 0.90 -11.58 8.36
C PHE A 360 -0.10 -11.39 7.22
N GLY A 361 -0.54 -12.49 6.64
CA GLY A 361 -1.55 -12.51 5.60
C GLY A 361 -2.62 -13.54 5.92
N TYR A 362 -3.71 -13.50 5.20
CA TYR A 362 -4.87 -14.37 5.43
C TYR A 362 -4.55 -15.89 5.45
N LYS A 363 -3.49 -16.30 4.75
CA LYS A 363 -3.07 -17.72 4.68
C LYS A 363 -2.20 -18.18 5.85
N ASN A 364 -1.69 -17.26 6.67
CA ASN A 364 -0.94 -17.65 7.86
C ASN A 364 -1.88 -18.25 8.92
N THR A 365 -1.36 -19.17 9.73
CA THR A 365 -2.11 -19.84 10.80
C THR A 365 -1.57 -19.47 12.18
N GLU A 366 -2.38 -19.70 13.22
CA GLU A 366 -1.96 -19.49 14.62
C GLU A 366 -0.76 -20.35 15.01
N GLU A 367 -0.70 -21.60 14.51
CA GLU A 367 0.41 -22.50 14.75
C GLU A 367 1.72 -21.96 14.17
N GLU A 368 1.67 -21.35 12.99
CA GLU A 368 2.83 -20.68 12.37
C GLU A 368 3.31 -19.49 13.21
N ILE A 369 2.36 -18.69 13.72
CA ILE A 369 2.67 -17.56 14.62
C ILE A 369 3.30 -18.06 15.92
N ILE A 370 2.73 -19.08 16.56
CA ILE A 370 3.25 -19.68 17.80
C ILE A 370 4.66 -20.26 17.58
N PHE A 371 4.88 -20.93 16.44
CA PHE A 371 6.20 -21.41 16.07
C PHE A 371 7.23 -20.26 16.00
N ALA A 372 6.91 -19.18 15.27
CA ALA A 372 7.78 -18.03 15.17
C ALA A 372 8.05 -17.37 16.53
N ILE A 373 7.03 -17.18 17.36
CA ILE A 373 7.15 -16.65 18.72
C ILE A 373 8.18 -17.46 19.53
N ASN A 374 8.08 -18.78 19.51
CA ASN A 374 8.98 -19.64 20.28
C ASN A 374 10.44 -19.52 19.79
N LYS A 375 10.65 -19.41 18.48
CA LYS A 375 12.00 -19.23 17.92
C LYS A 375 12.58 -17.85 18.24
N ILE A 376 11.76 -16.80 18.18
CA ILE A 376 12.16 -15.45 18.59
C ILE A 376 12.56 -15.41 20.06
N LYS A 377 11.78 -16.04 20.96
CA LYS A 377 12.10 -16.14 22.40
C LYS A 377 13.43 -16.85 22.62
N ASN A 378 13.68 -17.95 21.91
CA ASN A 378 14.93 -18.70 22.03
C ASN A 378 16.14 -17.84 21.60
N ILE A 379 16.03 -17.11 20.48
CA ILE A 379 17.09 -16.20 20.01
C ILE A 379 17.28 -15.07 21.03
N ALA A 380 16.22 -14.43 21.51
CA ALA A 380 16.32 -13.35 22.49
C ALA A 380 16.97 -13.79 23.80
N ASN A 381 16.65 -14.99 24.30
CA ASN A 381 17.28 -15.57 25.50
C ASN A 381 18.76 -15.85 25.27
N PHE A 382 19.14 -16.43 24.14
CA PHE A 382 20.54 -16.69 23.80
C PHE A 382 21.41 -15.42 23.86
N PHE A 383 20.91 -14.31 23.32
CA PHE A 383 21.64 -13.05 23.38
C PHE A 383 21.56 -12.35 24.75
N ASN A 384 20.54 -12.65 25.57
CA ASN A 384 20.46 -12.12 26.92
C ASN A 384 21.49 -12.77 27.87
N GLU A 385 21.83 -14.05 27.68
CA GLU A 385 22.81 -14.77 28.49
C GLU A 385 24.29 -14.37 28.19
N ARG A 386 24.51 -13.69 27.05
CA ARG A 386 25.80 -13.22 26.57
C ARG A 386 26.04 -11.71 26.74
N SER A 387 25.06 -10.98 27.23
CA SER A 387 25.10 -9.54 27.51
C SER A 387 25.31 -9.30 29.00
#